data_d1c539f4b599d040ff9e9562ed969068
#
_entry.id   d1c539f4b599d040ff9e9562ed969068
#
_cell.length_a   1.000
_cell.length_b   1.000
_cell.length_c   1.000
_cell.angle_alpha   90.00
_cell.angle_beta   90.00
_cell.angle_gamma   90.00
#
_symmetry.space_group_name_H-M   'P 1'
#
loop_
_entity.id
_entity.type
_entity.pdbx_description
1 polymer ?
#
loop_
_entity_poly.entity_id
_entity_poly.type
_entity_poly.pdbx_seq_one_letter_code
_entity_poly.pdbx_strand_id
1 'polypeptide(L)'
;THQGRLLTLLNQREIGARRGLIISGGAATGKTTAIKQLGRFHELRTHARFPGDESRIPVVYVTAPPKGSPRKLAMEFARFLGLPLLNPRMNVTDISDAVCQVLIDARTDIVVVDEIHNLNLDTRAGEELSDHLKYFTEHLPATFVYAGIDVERSGLFTGTRGRQLAGRCGVI
;
A
#
# COMPACT_ATOMS: atom_id res chain seq x y z
N THR A 1 -15.34 0.23 4.46
CA THR A 1 -15.75 1.58 4.89
C THR A 1 -16.26 2.39 3.69
N HIS A 2 -17.23 3.30 3.94
CA HIS A 2 -17.79 4.18 2.90
C HIS A 2 -16.71 5.09 2.29
N GLN A 3 -15.87 5.66 3.14
CA GLN A 3 -14.76 6.54 2.75
C GLN A 3 -13.74 5.84 1.83
N GLY A 4 -13.36 4.59 2.14
CA GLY A 4 -12.45 3.84 1.29
C GLY A 4 -12.99 3.62 -0.12
N ARG A 5 -14.29 3.34 -0.25
CA ARG A 5 -14.94 3.20 -1.57
C ARG A 5 -14.96 4.51 -2.34
N LEU A 6 -15.29 5.61 -1.67
CA LEU A 6 -15.32 6.93 -2.28
C LEU A 6 -13.93 7.33 -2.78
N LEU A 7 -12.89 7.14 -1.97
CA LEU A 7 -11.51 7.42 -2.36
C LEU A 7 -11.07 6.60 -3.57
N THR A 8 -11.38 5.30 -3.61
CA THR A 8 -11.04 4.46 -4.77
C THR A 8 -11.71 4.97 -6.05
N LEU A 9 -12.96 5.40 -5.98
CA LEU A 9 -13.68 5.96 -7.13
C LEU A 9 -13.10 7.30 -7.59
N LEU A 10 -12.73 8.18 -6.65
CA LEU A 10 -12.10 9.47 -6.94
C LEU A 10 -10.73 9.26 -7.59
N ASN A 11 -9.90 8.38 -7.02
CA ASN A 11 -8.54 8.14 -7.51
C ASN A 11 -8.48 7.50 -8.90
N GLN A 12 -9.54 6.80 -9.34
CA GLN A 12 -9.60 6.25 -10.71
C GLN A 12 -9.61 7.35 -11.79
N ARG A 13 -9.97 8.58 -11.42
CA ARG A 13 -10.04 9.73 -12.33
C ARG A 13 -8.89 10.73 -12.13
N GLU A 14 -8.06 10.51 -11.13
CA GLU A 14 -6.93 11.40 -10.79
C GLU A 14 -5.65 10.97 -11.54
N ILE A 15 -4.95 11.93 -12.11
CA ILE A 15 -3.62 11.75 -12.68
C ILE A 15 -2.61 12.33 -11.68
N GLY A 16 -1.80 11.49 -11.05
CA GLY A 16 -0.83 11.89 -10.00
C GLY A 16 -1.47 11.97 -8.61
N ALA A 17 -0.78 12.52 -7.65
CA ALA A 17 -1.16 12.84 -6.25
C ALA A 17 -2.44 12.17 -5.67
N ARG A 18 -2.60 10.87 -5.89
CA ARG A 18 -3.76 10.12 -5.41
C ARG A 18 -3.85 10.14 -3.89
N ARG A 19 -5.08 10.24 -3.38
CA ARG A 19 -5.33 10.25 -1.94
C ARG A 19 -5.28 8.85 -1.37
N GLY A 20 -4.56 8.70 -0.27
CA GLY A 20 -4.51 7.46 0.52
C GLY A 20 -5.50 7.48 1.68
N LEU A 21 -5.55 6.36 2.40
CA LEU A 21 -6.33 6.18 3.61
C LEU A 21 -5.43 5.64 4.72
N ILE A 22 -5.50 6.24 5.89
CA ILE A 22 -4.86 5.74 7.11
C ILE A 22 -5.95 5.21 8.04
N ILE A 23 -5.81 3.97 8.46
CA ILE A 23 -6.66 3.33 9.46
C ILE A 23 -5.82 3.10 10.70
N SER A 24 -6.03 3.97 11.68
CA SER A 24 -5.30 3.96 12.95
C SER A 24 -6.20 3.55 14.11
N GLY A 25 -5.60 2.98 15.15
CA GLY A 25 -6.31 2.60 16.36
C GLY A 25 -5.58 1.54 17.17
N GLY A 26 -6.03 1.31 18.39
CA GLY A 26 -5.44 0.32 19.30
C GLY A 26 -5.42 -1.12 18.75
N ALA A 27 -4.72 -2.01 19.45
CA ALA A 27 -4.73 -3.43 19.11
C ALA A 27 -6.16 -4.00 19.21
N ALA A 28 -6.47 -5.01 18.41
CA ALA A 28 -7.75 -5.72 18.39
C ALA A 28 -9.01 -4.86 18.12
N THR A 29 -8.89 -3.67 17.56
CA THR A 29 -10.03 -2.79 17.21
C THR A 29 -10.72 -3.16 15.89
N GLY A 30 -10.37 -4.27 15.27
CA GLY A 30 -11.00 -4.74 14.02
C GLY A 30 -10.47 -4.09 12.74
N LYS A 31 -9.36 -3.36 12.78
CA LYS A 31 -8.74 -2.72 11.59
C LYS A 31 -8.53 -3.71 10.45
N THR A 32 -7.80 -4.78 10.70
CA THR A 32 -7.51 -5.83 9.71
C THR A 32 -8.78 -6.42 9.12
N THR A 33 -9.81 -6.66 9.95
CA THR A 33 -11.12 -7.15 9.49
C THR A 33 -11.79 -6.14 8.57
N ALA A 34 -11.80 -4.86 8.94
CA ALA A 34 -12.41 -3.79 8.14
C ALA A 34 -11.72 -3.63 6.78
N ILE A 35 -10.39 -3.73 6.75
CA ILE A 35 -9.60 -3.63 5.52
C ILE A 35 -9.83 -4.83 4.61
N LYS A 36 -9.81 -6.04 5.17
CA LYS A 36 -10.09 -7.27 4.41
C LYS A 36 -11.50 -7.24 3.81
N GLN A 37 -12.48 -6.74 4.54
CA GLN A 37 -13.84 -6.55 4.01
C GLN A 37 -13.89 -5.48 2.90
N LEU A 38 -13.14 -4.39 3.03
CA LEU A 38 -13.02 -3.39 1.97
C LEU A 38 -12.45 -4.02 0.70
N GLY A 39 -11.33 -4.73 0.82
CA GLY A 39 -10.67 -5.40 -0.30
C GLY A 39 -11.59 -6.44 -0.96
N ARG A 40 -12.14 -7.37 -0.19
CA ARG A 40 -13.07 -8.38 -0.69
C ARG A 40 -14.26 -7.79 -1.43
N PHE A 41 -14.85 -6.73 -0.89
CA PHE A 41 -15.98 -6.07 -1.53
C PHE A 41 -15.56 -5.44 -2.86
N HIS A 42 -14.37 -4.83 -2.92
CA HIS A 42 -13.85 -4.23 -4.14
C HIS A 42 -13.55 -5.29 -5.20
N GLU A 43 -12.93 -6.40 -4.83
CA GLU A 43 -12.68 -7.54 -5.71
C GLU A 43 -13.97 -8.07 -6.33
N LEU A 44 -14.96 -8.39 -5.51
CA LEU A 44 -16.26 -8.92 -5.98
C LEU A 44 -16.93 -7.96 -6.99
N ARG A 45 -16.89 -6.65 -6.73
CA ARG A 45 -17.44 -5.65 -7.67
C ARG A 45 -16.66 -5.58 -8.96
N THR A 46 -15.32 -5.67 -8.86
CA THR A 46 -14.45 -5.58 -10.04
C THR A 46 -14.61 -6.81 -10.93
N HIS A 47 -14.66 -8.00 -10.35
CA HIS A 47 -14.93 -9.22 -11.08
C HIS A 47 -16.33 -9.23 -11.73
N ALA A 48 -17.34 -8.72 -11.04
CA ALA A 48 -18.68 -8.59 -11.62
C ALA A 48 -18.72 -7.58 -12.78
N ARG A 49 -17.87 -6.56 -12.77
CA ARG A 49 -17.78 -5.54 -13.83
C ARG A 49 -16.95 -6.02 -15.03
N PHE A 50 -15.97 -6.87 -14.81
CA PHE A 50 -15.04 -7.37 -15.81
C PHE A 50 -14.97 -8.90 -15.75
N PRO A 51 -16.07 -9.59 -16.11
CA PRO A 51 -16.11 -11.04 -16.08
C PRO A 51 -15.13 -11.62 -17.11
N GLY A 52 -14.33 -12.61 -16.69
CA GLY A 52 -13.32 -13.25 -17.55
C GLY A 52 -11.97 -12.54 -17.64
N ASP A 53 -11.77 -11.40 -16.98
CA ASP A 53 -10.46 -10.76 -16.88
C ASP A 53 -9.66 -11.37 -15.71
N GLU A 54 -9.13 -12.57 -15.93
CA GLU A 54 -8.34 -13.32 -14.92
C GLU A 54 -6.96 -12.71 -14.65
N SER A 55 -6.47 -11.82 -15.54
CA SER A 55 -5.20 -11.14 -15.37
C SER A 55 -5.24 -10.01 -14.34
N ARG A 56 -6.45 -9.59 -13.93
CA ARG A 56 -6.64 -8.47 -13.03
C ARG A 56 -6.45 -8.86 -11.56
N ILE A 57 -5.63 -8.09 -10.85
CA ILE A 57 -5.45 -8.17 -9.39
C ILE A 57 -5.94 -6.85 -8.78
N PRO A 58 -7.26 -6.70 -8.51
CA PRO A 58 -7.83 -5.41 -8.09
C PRO A 58 -7.32 -4.93 -6.74
N VAL A 59 -6.96 -5.86 -5.85
CA VAL A 59 -6.54 -5.58 -4.48
C VAL A 59 -5.27 -6.34 -4.15
N VAL A 60 -4.28 -5.61 -3.68
CA VAL A 60 -3.03 -6.17 -3.12
C VAL A 60 -3.02 -5.95 -1.62
N TYR A 61 -2.71 -6.98 -0.86
CA TYR A 61 -2.62 -6.93 0.59
C TYR A 61 -1.26 -7.45 1.03
N VAL A 62 -0.46 -6.58 1.63
CA VAL A 62 0.82 -6.93 2.24
C VAL A 62 0.85 -6.54 3.71
N THR A 63 1.56 -7.32 4.50
CA THR A 63 1.84 -7.01 5.90
C THR A 63 3.25 -6.46 6.01
N ALA A 64 3.41 -5.31 6.66
CA ALA A 64 4.71 -4.72 6.88
C ALA A 64 5.58 -5.64 7.74
N PRO A 65 6.76 -6.06 7.27
CA PRO A 65 7.60 -6.99 8.02
C PRO A 65 8.18 -6.31 9.27
N PRO A 66 8.33 -7.05 10.38
CA PRO A 66 9.00 -6.53 11.57
C PRO A 66 10.42 -6.04 11.27
N LYS A 67 10.79 -4.86 11.79
CA LYS A 67 12.06 -4.20 11.48
C LYS A 67 12.27 -4.10 9.97
N GLY A 68 11.22 -3.65 9.27
CA GLY A 68 11.18 -3.56 7.82
C GLY A 68 12.24 -2.60 7.27
N SER A 69 12.72 -2.91 6.08
CA SER A 69 13.51 -2.03 5.24
C SER A 69 12.82 -1.88 3.89
N PRO A 70 13.18 -0.88 3.07
CA PRO A 70 12.65 -0.75 1.71
C PRO A 70 12.71 -2.05 0.92
N ARG A 71 13.86 -2.75 0.97
CA ARG A 71 14.03 -4.04 0.30
C ARG A 71 13.09 -5.12 0.83
N LYS A 72 12.93 -5.24 2.16
CA LYS A 72 12.02 -6.23 2.74
C LYS A 72 10.59 -5.98 2.33
N LEU A 73 10.15 -4.72 2.33
CA LEU A 73 8.80 -4.35 1.90
C LEU A 73 8.59 -4.66 0.41
N ALA A 74 9.52 -4.29 -0.46
CA ALA A 74 9.46 -4.63 -1.89
C ALA A 74 9.40 -6.15 -2.12
N MET A 75 10.10 -6.93 -1.31
CA MET A 75 10.05 -8.39 -1.35
C MET A 75 8.69 -8.96 -0.89
N GLU A 76 7.99 -8.33 0.05
CA GLU A 76 6.61 -8.75 0.42
C GLU A 76 5.65 -8.54 -0.75
N PHE A 77 5.76 -7.43 -1.48
CA PHE A 77 4.99 -7.22 -2.71
C PHE A 77 5.33 -8.29 -3.77
N ALA A 78 6.61 -8.53 -4.01
CA ALA A 78 7.05 -9.54 -4.97
C ALA A 78 6.54 -10.94 -4.61
N ARG A 79 6.56 -11.29 -3.32
CA ARG A 79 6.02 -12.56 -2.80
C ARG A 79 4.50 -12.67 -3.00
N PHE A 80 3.76 -11.60 -2.71
CA PHE A 80 2.32 -11.55 -2.94
C PHE A 80 1.98 -11.81 -4.41
N LEU A 81 2.75 -11.23 -5.33
CA LEU A 81 2.56 -11.37 -6.77
C LEU A 81 3.06 -12.70 -7.34
N GLY A 82 3.67 -13.56 -6.51
CA GLY A 82 4.25 -14.82 -6.98
C GLY A 82 5.43 -14.62 -7.92
N LEU A 83 6.07 -13.45 -7.87
CA LEU A 83 7.26 -13.20 -8.69
C LEU A 83 8.36 -14.18 -8.32
N PRO A 84 9.04 -14.80 -9.31
CA PRO A 84 10.11 -15.73 -9.03
C PRO A 84 11.16 -15.04 -8.16
N LEU A 85 11.75 -15.80 -7.23
CA LEU A 85 12.75 -15.31 -6.29
C LEU A 85 13.74 -14.43 -7.06
N LEU A 86 13.58 -13.15 -6.88
CA LEU A 86 14.36 -12.14 -7.56
C LEU A 86 15.82 -12.39 -7.20
N ASN A 87 16.69 -12.30 -8.18
CA ASN A 87 18.13 -12.51 -8.01
C ASN A 87 18.59 -11.75 -6.75
N PRO A 88 19.31 -12.39 -5.80
CA PRO A 88 19.85 -11.74 -4.62
C PRO A 88 20.66 -10.47 -4.90
N ARG A 89 21.17 -10.34 -6.12
CA ARG A 89 21.95 -9.18 -6.60
C ARG A 89 21.09 -8.00 -7.05
N MET A 90 19.78 -8.19 -7.26
CA MET A 90 18.91 -7.06 -7.62
C MET A 90 18.88 -6.02 -6.49
N ASN A 91 19.03 -4.77 -6.85
CA ASN A 91 18.87 -3.67 -5.89
C ASN A 91 17.38 -3.44 -5.58
N VAL A 92 17.08 -2.60 -4.61
CA VAL A 92 15.72 -2.32 -4.18
C VAL A 92 14.89 -1.64 -5.27
N THR A 93 15.52 -0.81 -6.08
CA THR A 93 14.85 -0.09 -7.17
C THR A 93 14.39 -1.06 -8.24
N ASP A 94 15.26 -1.96 -8.70
CA ASP A 94 14.90 -2.97 -9.70
C ASP A 94 13.74 -3.86 -9.25
N ILE A 95 13.72 -4.24 -7.96
CA ILE A 95 12.62 -5.03 -7.38
C ILE A 95 11.32 -4.22 -7.41
N SER A 96 11.39 -2.95 -7.05
CA SER A 96 10.22 -2.08 -6.98
C SER A 96 9.67 -1.76 -8.36
N ASP A 97 10.54 -1.56 -9.34
CA ASP A 97 10.13 -1.33 -10.73
C ASP A 97 9.42 -2.56 -11.28
N ALA A 98 9.96 -3.76 -11.05
CA ALA A 98 9.32 -5.01 -11.45
C ALA A 98 7.95 -5.18 -10.78
N VAL A 99 7.85 -4.89 -9.49
CA VAL A 99 6.58 -4.91 -8.74
C VAL A 99 5.60 -3.90 -9.32
N CYS A 100 6.02 -2.65 -9.53
CA CYS A 100 5.17 -1.60 -10.09
C CYS A 100 4.65 -2.00 -11.47
N GLN A 101 5.50 -2.53 -12.34
CA GLN A 101 5.09 -2.94 -13.67
C GLN A 101 4.00 -4.02 -13.62
N VAL A 102 4.18 -5.06 -12.80
CA VAL A 102 3.18 -6.12 -12.65
C VAL A 102 1.87 -5.58 -12.07
N LEU A 103 1.92 -4.67 -11.09
CA LEU A 103 0.71 -4.08 -10.50
C LEU A 103 -0.04 -3.18 -11.49
N ILE A 104 0.68 -2.47 -12.37
CA ILE A 104 0.09 -1.68 -13.45
C ILE A 104 -0.58 -2.60 -14.47
N ASP A 105 0.11 -3.63 -14.93
CA ASP A 105 -0.40 -4.59 -15.91
C ASP A 105 -1.62 -5.34 -15.36
N ALA A 106 -1.59 -5.70 -14.07
CA ALA A 106 -2.71 -6.31 -13.35
C ALA A 106 -3.85 -5.32 -13.00
N ARG A 107 -3.72 -4.04 -13.37
CA ARG A 107 -4.73 -2.99 -13.13
C ARG A 107 -5.18 -2.94 -11.68
N THR A 108 -4.22 -2.89 -10.76
CA THR A 108 -4.47 -2.84 -9.33
C THR A 108 -5.10 -1.50 -8.94
N ASP A 109 -6.23 -1.56 -8.22
CA ASP A 109 -6.99 -0.39 -7.77
C ASP A 109 -6.67 -0.01 -6.32
N ILE A 110 -6.41 -1.00 -5.46
CA ILE A 110 -6.16 -0.81 -4.02
C ILE A 110 -4.90 -1.56 -3.61
N VAL A 111 -4.03 -0.86 -2.91
CA VAL A 111 -2.84 -1.43 -2.25
C VAL A 111 -2.98 -1.24 -0.75
N VAL A 112 -3.05 -2.32 -0.01
CA VAL A 112 -3.10 -2.34 1.45
C VAL A 112 -1.73 -2.68 2.02
N VAL A 113 -1.26 -1.83 2.94
CA VAL A 113 -0.07 -2.10 3.77
C VAL A 113 -0.54 -2.15 5.23
N ASP A 114 -0.72 -3.35 5.74
CA ASP A 114 -1.15 -3.56 7.13
C ASP A 114 0.06 -3.68 8.08
N GLU A 115 -0.18 -3.50 9.37
CA GLU A 115 0.84 -3.52 10.44
C GLU A 115 1.98 -2.52 10.20
N ILE A 116 1.66 -1.34 9.64
CA ILE A 116 2.68 -0.36 9.23
C ILE A 116 3.54 0.13 10.40
N HIS A 117 3.07 0.02 11.63
CA HIS A 117 3.83 0.33 12.84
C HIS A 117 5.02 -0.63 13.08
N ASN A 118 5.08 -1.77 12.38
CA ASN A 118 6.27 -2.64 12.38
C ASN A 118 7.49 -2.00 11.69
N LEU A 119 7.23 -0.96 10.92
CA LEU A 119 8.28 -0.19 10.26
C LEU A 119 8.79 0.84 11.29
N ASN A 120 9.99 0.62 11.83
CA ASN A 120 10.59 1.57 12.77
C ASN A 120 11.09 2.81 12.03
N LEU A 121 10.28 3.86 12.03
CA LEU A 121 10.42 5.05 11.20
C LEU A 121 11.18 6.20 11.88
N ASP A 122 11.54 6.02 13.16
CA ASP A 122 12.36 6.99 13.92
C ASP A 122 13.86 6.85 13.63
N THR A 123 14.23 6.04 12.66
CA THR A 123 15.60 5.79 12.24
C THR A 123 15.83 6.23 10.81
N ARG A 124 17.09 6.39 10.40
CA ARG A 124 17.48 6.63 9.00
C ARG A 124 16.85 5.60 8.04
N ALA A 125 16.77 4.34 8.46
CA ALA A 125 16.10 3.29 7.70
C ALA A 125 14.60 3.57 7.52
N GLY A 126 13.97 4.25 8.46
CA GLY A 126 12.57 4.67 8.38
C GLY A 126 12.34 5.80 7.37
N GLU A 127 13.25 6.75 7.29
CA GLU A 127 13.19 7.81 6.26
C GLU A 127 13.30 7.20 4.86
N GLU A 128 14.25 6.28 4.65
CA GLU A 128 14.41 5.55 3.39
C GLU A 128 13.15 4.76 3.03
N LEU A 129 12.46 4.21 4.02
CA LEU A 129 11.23 3.47 3.81
C LEU A 129 10.04 4.38 3.48
N SER A 130 9.95 5.54 4.11
CA SER A 130 8.95 6.56 3.77
C SER A 130 9.11 7.04 2.32
N ASP A 131 10.35 7.27 1.89
CA ASP A 131 10.66 7.61 0.50
C ASP A 131 10.26 6.48 -0.45
N HIS A 132 10.45 5.25 -0.05
CA HIS A 132 10.11 4.09 -0.85
C HIS A 132 8.59 3.88 -0.99
N LEU A 133 7.83 4.09 0.08
CA LEU A 133 6.36 4.10 0.03
C LEU A 133 5.86 5.24 -0.87
N LYS A 134 6.48 6.41 -0.79
CA LYS A 134 6.17 7.52 -1.68
C LYS A 134 6.44 7.15 -3.14
N TYR A 135 7.55 6.48 -3.42
CA TYR A 135 7.86 5.97 -4.75
C TYR A 135 6.71 5.12 -5.31
N PHE A 136 6.22 4.13 -4.55
CA PHE A 136 5.08 3.32 -4.96
C PHE A 136 3.80 4.15 -5.20
N THR A 137 3.50 5.12 -4.31
CA THR A 137 2.30 5.95 -4.46
C THR A 137 2.34 6.88 -5.67
N GLU A 138 3.52 7.24 -6.13
CA GLU A 138 3.70 8.09 -7.33
C GLU A 138 3.67 7.28 -8.62
N HIS A 139 4.17 6.04 -8.60
CA HIS A 139 4.26 5.20 -9.79
C HIS A 139 3.01 4.33 -10.03
N LEU A 140 2.26 4.00 -8.97
CA LEU A 140 1.09 3.13 -9.09
C LEU A 140 -0.22 3.93 -9.20
N PRO A 141 -1.08 3.64 -10.19
CA PRO A 141 -2.41 4.22 -10.30
C PRO A 141 -3.40 3.58 -9.31
N ALA A 142 -3.02 3.42 -8.05
CA ALA A 142 -3.77 2.73 -7.02
C ALA A 142 -4.04 3.61 -5.79
N THR A 143 -5.07 3.27 -5.03
CA THR A 143 -5.37 3.86 -3.72
C THR A 143 -4.62 3.11 -2.64
N PHE A 144 -3.72 3.79 -1.93
CA PHE A 144 -3.00 3.19 -0.81
C PHE A 144 -3.82 3.27 0.47
N VAL A 145 -3.88 2.15 1.19
CA VAL A 145 -4.51 2.02 2.51
C VAL A 145 -3.46 1.55 3.49
N TYR A 146 -3.12 2.41 4.44
CA TYR A 146 -2.16 2.11 5.50
C TYR A 146 -2.91 1.77 6.79
N ALA A 147 -2.56 0.70 7.45
CA ALA A 147 -3.17 0.33 8.71
C ALA A 147 -2.14 -0.06 9.77
N GLY A 148 -2.44 0.28 11.00
CA GLY A 148 -1.56 -0.04 12.11
C GLY A 148 -2.03 0.53 13.45
N ILE A 149 -1.20 0.35 14.46
CA ILE A 149 -1.42 0.92 15.79
C ILE A 149 -0.77 2.29 15.82
N ASP A 150 -1.50 3.30 16.30
CA ASP A 150 -1.01 4.68 16.49
C ASP A 150 -0.24 5.22 15.28
N VAL A 151 -0.76 4.98 14.09
CA VAL A 151 -0.08 5.26 12.81
C VAL A 151 0.30 6.73 12.68
N GLU A 152 -0.53 7.64 13.22
CA GLU A 152 -0.28 9.09 13.22
C GLU A 152 0.96 9.46 14.07
N ARG A 153 1.29 8.64 15.05
CA ARG A 153 2.45 8.83 15.93
C ARG A 153 3.69 8.11 15.44
N SER A 154 3.51 7.17 14.50
CA SER A 154 4.64 6.53 13.84
C SER A 154 5.39 7.55 12.98
N GLY A 155 6.72 7.55 13.03
CA GLY A 155 7.56 8.49 12.28
C GLY A 155 7.31 8.53 10.76
N LEU A 156 6.49 7.63 10.20
CA LEU A 156 6.12 7.55 8.78
C LEU A 156 5.51 8.85 8.25
N PHE A 157 4.72 9.51 9.07
CA PHE A 157 3.99 10.72 8.70
C PHE A 157 4.59 11.98 9.34
N THR A 158 5.73 11.87 10.00
CA THR A 158 6.49 12.98 10.59
C THR A 158 7.61 13.46 9.65
N GLY A 159 8.30 14.52 10.01
CA GLY A 159 9.30 15.12 9.14
C GLY A 159 8.70 15.75 7.87
N THR A 160 9.52 16.33 7.01
CA THR A 160 9.06 17.03 5.80
C THR A 160 8.43 16.08 4.78
N ARG A 161 9.03 14.92 4.59
CA ARG A 161 8.58 13.90 3.63
C ARG A 161 7.35 13.14 4.11
N GLY A 162 7.33 12.77 5.40
CA GLY A 162 6.17 12.11 6.01
C GLY A 162 4.92 12.99 6.01
N ARG A 163 5.06 14.31 6.25
CA ARG A 163 3.95 15.26 6.14
C ARG A 163 3.38 15.36 4.72
N GLN A 164 4.20 15.20 3.68
CA GLN A 164 3.70 15.17 2.30
C GLN A 164 2.84 13.92 2.03
N LEU A 165 3.23 12.77 2.57
CA LEU A 165 2.44 11.55 2.48
C LEU A 165 1.15 11.67 3.31
N ALA A 166 1.25 12.16 4.55
CA ALA A 166 0.10 12.39 5.43
C ALA A 166 -0.91 13.38 4.85
N GLY A 167 -0.43 14.48 4.24
CA GLY A 167 -1.30 15.49 3.63
C GLY A 167 -2.15 14.98 2.46
N ARG A 168 -1.80 13.80 1.92
CA ARG A 168 -2.57 13.12 0.88
C ARG A 168 -3.49 12.02 1.42
N CYS A 169 -3.45 11.74 2.72
CA CYS A 169 -4.21 10.66 3.34
C CYS A 169 -5.34 11.19 4.21
N GLY A 170 -6.54 10.62 4.06
CA GLY A 170 -7.60 10.73 5.06
C GLY A 170 -7.31 9.77 6.23
N VAL A 171 -7.54 10.21 7.47
CA VAL A 171 -7.38 9.38 8.68
C VAL A 171 -8.75 8.94 9.18
N ILE A 172 -8.86 7.65 9.53
CA ILE A 172 -10.05 7.05 10.17
C ILE A 172 -9.62 6.31 11.44
#